data_1f7170619044e95c6acd35ec0eac309e
#
_entry.id   1f7170619044e95c6acd35ec0eac309e
#
_cell.length_a   1.000
_cell.length_b   1.000
_cell.length_c   1.000
_cell.angle_alpha   90.00
_cell.angle_beta   90.00
_cell.angle_gamma   90.00
#
_symmetry.space_group_name_H-M   'P 1'
#
loop_
_entity.id
_entity.type
_entity.pdbx_description
1 polymer ?
#
loop_
_entity_poly.entity_id
_entity_poly.type
_entity_poly.pdbx_seq_one_letter_code
_entity_poly.pdbx_strand_id
1 'polypeptide(L)'
;MGHRVLFSLVSVVLAAWCAVAIPGKAVADPGLPPVGGNFLWGVSSSGFQSEGFAPDSNWSRYAGSGRAESYLNSVDFLHRYGEDIQNAADLGVSVYRVSVEWARVQPNPGEWDFSFYDNMIARIRAAGMRPMITLDHWVFPGWALDRGGWRNPGMVEDWLTNARAVVDRYAGADPLWVTFNEPLAYVGKEQEIGDIGAADVVPMIDRMVAAHRAIYDHIHARQGGALVASNIAFTDIGADQADTSFIDRIADKVDYIGIDYYYGGSLNNPPNVLAQLTNQPSPLILEPDGIYYALRRYAHRFPGRPLYIVENGMPTYGGSATTDGMTRADNLRDTVYWVQRAKADGMNVIGYNYWSITDNYEWGSYAPRFGLYTVDVTTDSSLSRRPTPAVPAYRDIALSGGVPAGYLPTRAPALCSIQDLPSSCLFPVTAPGR
;
A
#
# COMPACT_ATOMS: atom_id res chain seq x y z
N MET A 1 44.11 16.65 26.79
CA MET A 1 43.57 17.90 26.24
C MET A 1 42.15 17.57 25.78
N GLY A 2 41.18 18.00 26.58
CA GLY A 2 39.78 17.65 26.35
C GLY A 2 39.06 18.70 25.52
N HIS A 3 38.22 18.27 24.61
CA HIS A 3 37.21 19.14 24.01
C HIS A 3 35.85 18.83 24.63
N ARG A 4 35.34 19.79 25.37
CA ARG A 4 33.99 19.83 25.90
C ARG A 4 33.07 20.35 24.75
N VAL A 5 32.06 19.55 24.36
CA VAL A 5 30.99 20.00 23.50
C VAL A 5 29.90 20.58 24.40
N LEU A 6 29.60 21.85 24.21
CA LEU A 6 28.49 22.56 24.87
C LEU A 6 27.15 22.14 24.22
N PHE A 7 26.25 21.61 25.05
CA PHE A 7 24.85 21.51 24.74
C PHE A 7 24.16 22.84 25.08
N SER A 8 23.63 23.55 24.07
CA SER A 8 22.77 24.72 24.29
C SER A 8 21.33 24.23 24.45
N LEU A 9 20.80 24.34 25.65
CA LEU A 9 19.38 24.21 25.97
C LEU A 9 18.64 25.45 25.48
N VAL A 10 17.75 25.29 24.51
CA VAL A 10 16.78 26.31 24.14
C VAL A 10 15.56 26.14 25.05
N SER A 11 15.42 27.04 26.02
CA SER A 11 14.20 27.14 26.85
C SER A 11 13.12 27.88 26.10
N VAL A 12 12.04 27.18 25.73
CA VAL A 12 10.83 27.80 25.18
C VAL A 12 9.91 28.16 26.34
N VAL A 13 9.71 29.44 26.54
CA VAL A 13 8.75 29.99 27.51
C VAL A 13 7.36 29.93 26.86
N LEU A 14 6.50 29.04 27.32
CA LEU A 14 5.07 29.02 26.97
C LEU A 14 4.30 30.05 27.82
N ALA A 15 3.86 31.14 27.19
CA ALA A 15 2.89 32.06 27.78
C ALA A 15 1.47 31.45 27.61
N ALA A 16 0.87 31.03 28.72
CA ALA A 16 -0.52 30.57 28.73
C ALA A 16 -1.49 31.75 28.65
N TRP A 17 -2.21 31.85 27.56
CA TRP A 17 -3.41 32.70 27.45
C TRP A 17 -4.62 31.88 27.84
N CYS A 18 -5.21 32.18 29.00
CA CYS A 18 -6.51 31.66 29.38
C CYS A 18 -7.62 32.37 28.56
N ALA A 19 -8.06 31.73 27.50
CA ALA A 19 -9.30 32.13 26.83
C ALA A 19 -10.48 31.55 27.59
N VAL A 20 -11.34 32.40 28.13
CA VAL A 20 -12.63 32.00 28.75
C VAL A 20 -13.54 31.56 27.61
N ALA A 21 -13.74 30.26 27.47
CA ALA A 21 -14.68 29.69 26.53
C ALA A 21 -16.12 29.92 27.05
N ILE A 22 -16.92 30.69 26.36
CA ILE A 22 -18.37 30.76 26.52
C ILE A 22 -18.93 29.41 26.03
N PRO A 23 -19.71 28.66 26.78
CA PRO A 23 -20.30 27.41 26.30
C PRO A 23 -21.34 27.72 25.22
N GLY A 24 -20.94 27.68 23.97
CA GLY A 24 -21.87 27.60 22.86
C GLY A 24 -22.66 26.28 22.97
N LYS A 25 -23.95 26.29 22.68
CA LYS A 25 -24.74 25.06 22.53
C LYS A 25 -24.00 24.17 21.51
N ALA A 26 -23.61 22.99 21.95
CA ALA A 26 -23.07 21.99 21.05
C ALA A 26 -24.13 21.68 19.98
N VAL A 27 -23.95 22.20 18.77
CA VAL A 27 -24.70 21.72 17.61
C VAL A 27 -24.20 20.29 17.41
N ALA A 28 -25.13 19.33 17.43
CA ALA A 28 -24.75 17.94 17.11
C ALA A 28 -24.02 17.95 15.76
N ASP A 29 -22.80 17.43 15.74
CA ASP A 29 -22.05 17.29 14.50
C ASP A 29 -22.90 16.42 13.55
N PRO A 30 -23.22 16.87 12.34
CA PRO A 30 -24.05 16.11 11.40
C PRO A 30 -23.36 14.79 10.95
N GLY A 31 -22.15 14.51 11.44
CA GLY A 31 -21.33 13.38 11.01
C GLY A 31 -20.71 13.58 9.64
N LEU A 32 -19.80 12.71 9.28
CA LEU A 32 -19.18 12.77 7.97
C LEU A 32 -20.12 12.25 6.88
N PRO A 33 -20.21 12.95 5.73
CA PRO A 33 -20.97 12.45 4.59
C PRO A 33 -20.30 11.21 3.98
N PRO A 34 -21.06 10.32 3.32
CA PRO A 34 -20.48 9.26 2.49
C PRO A 34 -19.52 9.84 1.43
N VAL A 35 -18.51 9.06 1.03
CA VAL A 35 -17.49 9.51 0.06
C VAL A 35 -18.02 9.76 -1.36
N GLY A 36 -19.26 9.35 -1.65
CA GLY A 36 -19.93 9.50 -2.94
C GLY A 36 -19.79 8.29 -3.87
N GLY A 37 -20.73 8.16 -4.83
CA GLY A 37 -20.87 6.97 -5.67
C GLY A 37 -19.72 6.72 -6.66
N ASN A 38 -18.88 7.71 -6.91
CA ASN A 38 -17.71 7.58 -7.80
C ASN A 38 -16.43 7.16 -7.06
N PHE A 39 -16.50 6.93 -5.75
CA PHE A 39 -15.36 6.48 -4.97
C PHE A 39 -15.09 5.00 -5.24
N LEU A 40 -13.83 4.66 -5.45
CA LEU A 40 -13.41 3.32 -5.82
C LEU A 40 -13.03 2.53 -4.56
N TRP A 41 -13.92 1.65 -4.11
CA TRP A 41 -13.61 0.68 -3.07
C TRP A 41 -12.98 -0.55 -3.69
N GLY A 42 -11.89 -1.07 -3.10
CA GLY A 42 -11.18 -2.21 -3.66
C GLY A 42 -10.50 -3.09 -2.64
N VAL A 43 -9.98 -4.21 -3.13
CA VAL A 43 -9.08 -5.11 -2.42
C VAL A 43 -7.82 -5.34 -3.25
N SER A 44 -6.75 -5.76 -2.57
CA SER A 44 -5.46 -6.01 -3.20
C SER A 44 -4.96 -7.43 -2.95
N SER A 45 -4.19 -7.94 -3.91
CA SER A 45 -3.30 -9.09 -3.79
C SER A 45 -2.08 -8.86 -4.69
N SER A 46 -1.02 -9.67 -4.53
CA SER A 46 0.13 -9.66 -5.43
C SER A 46 0.49 -11.06 -5.90
N GLY A 47 1.20 -11.16 -7.01
CA GLY A 47 1.51 -12.41 -7.66
C GLY A 47 2.30 -13.36 -6.77
N PHE A 48 3.58 -13.09 -6.55
CA PHE A 48 4.44 -13.98 -5.77
C PHE A 48 3.89 -14.26 -4.37
N GLN A 49 3.35 -13.25 -3.69
CA GLN A 49 2.86 -13.44 -2.33
C GLN A 49 1.66 -14.39 -2.23
N SER A 50 0.84 -14.52 -3.29
CA SER A 50 -0.44 -15.24 -3.21
C SER A 50 -0.57 -16.42 -4.16
N GLU A 51 0.02 -16.37 -5.35
CA GLU A 51 -0.28 -17.32 -6.43
C GLU A 51 0.13 -18.76 -6.12
N GLY A 52 1.26 -18.95 -5.50
CA GLY A 52 1.85 -20.28 -5.33
C GLY A 52 2.54 -20.79 -6.61
N PHE A 53 3.19 -21.96 -6.52
CA PHE A 53 3.88 -22.59 -7.67
C PHE A 53 4.77 -21.61 -8.43
N ALA A 54 5.54 -20.83 -7.65
CA ALA A 54 6.32 -19.72 -8.18
C ALA A 54 7.35 -20.20 -9.21
N PRO A 55 7.41 -19.58 -10.41
CA PRO A 55 8.48 -19.80 -11.36
C PRO A 55 9.85 -19.37 -10.80
N ASP A 56 10.92 -19.72 -11.50
CA ASP A 56 12.25 -19.25 -11.17
C ASP A 56 12.34 -17.72 -11.25
N SER A 57 12.67 -17.11 -10.13
CA SER A 57 12.71 -15.64 -9.95
C SER A 57 13.71 -15.26 -8.85
N ASN A 58 14.05 -13.97 -8.75
CA ASN A 58 14.83 -13.45 -7.62
C ASN A 58 14.24 -13.93 -6.28
N TRP A 59 12.94 -13.77 -6.07
CA TRP A 59 12.26 -14.13 -4.82
C TRP A 59 12.14 -15.64 -4.60
N SER A 60 11.88 -16.46 -5.63
CA SER A 60 11.83 -17.91 -5.47
C SER A 60 13.20 -18.48 -5.08
N ARG A 61 14.28 -17.93 -5.66
CA ARG A 61 15.66 -18.28 -5.29
C ARG A 61 16.00 -17.85 -3.88
N TYR A 62 15.58 -16.62 -3.46
CA TYR A 62 15.75 -16.16 -2.08
C TYR A 62 14.99 -17.04 -1.08
N ALA A 63 13.71 -17.31 -1.30
CA ALA A 63 12.92 -18.18 -0.44
C ALA A 63 13.48 -19.60 -0.37
N GLY A 64 14.02 -20.13 -1.49
CA GLY A 64 14.69 -21.42 -1.56
C GLY A 64 16.07 -21.47 -0.92
N SER A 65 16.67 -20.33 -0.58
CA SER A 65 18.03 -20.25 0.00
C SER A 65 18.10 -20.63 1.49
N GLY A 66 16.96 -20.82 2.16
CA GLY A 66 16.88 -21.06 3.60
C GLY A 66 17.02 -19.78 4.46
N ARG A 67 17.05 -18.59 3.85
CA ARG A 67 17.13 -17.30 4.54
C ARG A 67 15.74 -16.75 4.90
N ALA A 68 14.70 -17.36 4.36
CA ALA A 68 13.30 -17.03 4.60
C ALA A 68 12.54 -18.30 5.03
N GLU A 69 11.32 -18.14 5.54
CA GLU A 69 10.42 -19.26 5.77
C GLU A 69 10.09 -19.95 4.44
N SER A 70 9.87 -21.27 4.49
CA SER A 70 9.55 -22.03 3.27
C SER A 70 8.32 -21.46 2.57
N TYR A 71 8.45 -21.16 1.28
CA TYR A 71 7.37 -20.55 0.48
C TYR A 71 6.13 -21.46 0.37
N LEU A 72 6.32 -22.78 0.43
CA LEU A 72 5.26 -23.75 0.16
C LEU A 72 4.60 -23.45 -1.20
N ASN A 73 3.29 -23.27 -1.24
CA ASN A 73 2.56 -22.78 -2.42
C ASN A 73 1.69 -21.57 -2.06
N SER A 74 2.12 -20.82 -1.05
CA SER A 74 1.37 -19.71 -0.52
C SER A 74 -0.11 -20.09 -0.30
N VAL A 75 -1.04 -19.24 -0.67
CA VAL A 75 -2.48 -19.48 -0.53
C VAL A 75 -3.10 -20.15 -1.77
N ASP A 76 -2.25 -20.54 -2.74
CA ASP A 76 -2.69 -21.22 -3.98
C ASP A 76 -3.72 -20.39 -4.78
N PHE A 77 -3.47 -19.08 -4.89
CA PHE A 77 -4.34 -18.20 -5.68
C PHE A 77 -4.38 -18.63 -7.15
N LEU A 78 -3.30 -19.25 -7.67
CA LEU A 78 -3.23 -19.76 -9.05
C LEU A 78 -4.43 -20.67 -9.41
N HIS A 79 -4.88 -21.51 -8.49
CA HIS A 79 -6.02 -22.40 -8.71
C HIS A 79 -7.31 -21.92 -8.04
N ARG A 80 -7.21 -20.99 -7.09
CA ARG A 80 -8.33 -20.52 -6.26
C ARG A 80 -8.75 -19.07 -6.52
N TYR A 81 -8.18 -18.41 -7.52
CA TYR A 81 -8.53 -17.01 -7.85
C TYR A 81 -10.04 -16.80 -8.03
N GLY A 82 -10.76 -17.82 -8.52
CA GLY A 82 -12.20 -17.74 -8.68
C GLY A 82 -12.97 -17.57 -7.36
N GLU A 83 -12.52 -18.25 -6.29
CA GLU A 83 -13.06 -18.11 -4.94
C GLU A 83 -12.73 -16.73 -4.35
N ASP A 84 -11.46 -16.30 -4.45
CA ASP A 84 -11.01 -15.03 -3.88
C ASP A 84 -11.63 -13.82 -4.60
N ILE A 85 -11.83 -13.90 -5.92
CA ILE A 85 -12.54 -12.87 -6.70
C ILE A 85 -14.04 -12.83 -6.31
N GLN A 86 -14.67 -13.99 -6.06
CA GLN A 86 -16.04 -14.03 -5.58
C GLN A 86 -16.17 -13.43 -4.18
N ASN A 87 -15.24 -13.76 -3.27
CA ASN A 87 -15.17 -13.17 -1.94
C ASN A 87 -15.06 -11.63 -2.00
N ALA A 88 -14.27 -11.10 -2.95
CA ALA A 88 -14.18 -9.66 -3.16
C ALA A 88 -15.48 -9.06 -3.71
N ALA A 89 -16.12 -9.72 -4.69
CA ALA A 89 -17.41 -9.28 -5.22
C ALA A 89 -18.50 -9.24 -4.15
N ASP A 90 -18.51 -10.21 -3.24
CA ASP A 90 -19.46 -10.31 -2.13
C ASP A 90 -19.28 -9.17 -1.10
N LEU A 91 -18.12 -8.51 -1.07
CA LEU A 91 -17.89 -7.29 -0.29
C LEU A 91 -18.56 -6.05 -0.94
N GLY A 92 -18.96 -6.11 -2.20
CA GLY A 92 -19.50 -4.97 -2.93
C GLY A 92 -18.42 -3.99 -3.41
N VAL A 93 -17.16 -4.39 -3.46
CA VAL A 93 -16.07 -3.54 -3.97
C VAL A 93 -16.07 -3.46 -5.50
N SER A 94 -15.55 -2.36 -6.03
CA SER A 94 -15.53 -2.06 -7.46
C SER A 94 -14.17 -2.25 -8.12
N VAL A 95 -13.10 -2.47 -7.33
CA VAL A 95 -11.74 -2.65 -7.83
C VAL A 95 -11.10 -3.90 -7.22
N TYR A 96 -10.41 -4.66 -8.05
CA TYR A 96 -9.54 -5.75 -7.59
C TYR A 96 -8.14 -5.53 -8.12
N ARG A 97 -7.17 -5.29 -7.20
CA ARG A 97 -5.77 -5.11 -7.56
C ARG A 97 -5.04 -6.44 -7.56
N VAL A 98 -4.30 -6.68 -8.63
CA VAL A 98 -3.43 -7.84 -8.84
C VAL A 98 -2.12 -7.38 -9.48
N SER A 99 -1.05 -8.13 -9.30
CA SER A 99 0.14 -7.99 -10.16
C SER A 99 0.10 -9.02 -11.29
N VAL A 100 0.64 -8.65 -12.44
CA VAL A 100 0.97 -9.60 -13.51
C VAL A 100 2.43 -9.97 -13.34
N GLU A 101 2.65 -11.18 -12.83
CA GLU A 101 3.98 -11.63 -12.42
C GLU A 101 4.87 -11.88 -13.64
N TRP A 102 5.93 -11.07 -13.80
CA TRP A 102 6.84 -11.16 -14.95
C TRP A 102 7.46 -12.55 -15.07
N ALA A 103 7.91 -13.14 -13.97
CA ALA A 103 8.49 -14.48 -13.98
C ALA A 103 7.53 -15.56 -14.47
N ARG A 104 6.21 -15.35 -14.32
CA ARG A 104 5.19 -16.30 -14.78
C ARG A 104 4.82 -16.09 -16.24
N VAL A 105 4.64 -14.85 -16.68
CA VAL A 105 4.28 -14.60 -18.09
C VAL A 105 5.44 -14.77 -19.06
N GLN A 106 6.69 -14.62 -18.59
CA GLN A 106 7.89 -14.77 -19.39
C GLN A 106 8.96 -15.59 -18.66
N PRO A 107 8.73 -16.90 -18.45
CA PRO A 107 9.68 -17.75 -17.72
C PRO A 107 11.03 -17.88 -18.41
N ASN A 108 11.07 -17.74 -19.74
CA ASN A 108 12.29 -17.67 -20.56
C ASN A 108 12.21 -16.46 -21.50
N PRO A 109 13.35 -15.87 -21.91
CA PRO A 109 13.37 -14.76 -22.84
C PRO A 109 12.66 -15.10 -24.15
N GLY A 110 11.64 -14.30 -24.51
CA GLY A 110 10.87 -14.47 -25.76
C GLY A 110 9.76 -15.53 -25.69
N GLU A 111 9.60 -16.25 -24.59
CA GLU A 111 8.50 -17.19 -24.38
C GLU A 111 7.43 -16.57 -23.49
N TRP A 112 6.18 -16.57 -23.97
CA TRP A 112 5.08 -15.90 -23.27
C TRP A 112 3.93 -16.84 -22.98
N ASP A 113 3.44 -16.83 -21.74
CA ASP A 113 2.19 -17.49 -21.35
C ASP A 113 1.35 -16.54 -20.50
N PHE A 114 0.29 -16.03 -21.09
CA PHE A 114 -0.69 -15.18 -20.41
C PHE A 114 -1.96 -15.93 -19.98
N SER A 115 -2.03 -17.24 -20.17
CA SER A 115 -3.28 -18.02 -20.03
C SER A 115 -3.92 -17.86 -18.65
N PHE A 116 -3.12 -17.87 -17.59
CA PHE A 116 -3.61 -17.67 -16.23
C PHE A 116 -4.19 -16.25 -16.05
N TYR A 117 -3.43 -15.22 -16.44
CA TYR A 117 -3.86 -13.83 -16.27
C TYR A 117 -5.02 -13.45 -17.16
N ASP A 118 -5.15 -14.03 -18.36
CA ASP A 118 -6.33 -13.86 -19.21
C ASP A 118 -7.60 -14.31 -18.50
N ASN A 119 -7.58 -15.50 -17.90
CA ASN A 119 -8.70 -16.06 -17.17
C ASN A 119 -9.00 -15.25 -15.90
N MET A 120 -7.98 -14.86 -15.16
CA MET A 120 -8.13 -14.07 -13.94
C MET A 120 -8.72 -12.68 -14.21
N ILE A 121 -8.17 -11.92 -15.18
CA ILE A 121 -8.67 -10.60 -15.55
C ILE A 121 -10.11 -10.69 -16.10
N ALA A 122 -10.40 -11.69 -16.92
CA ALA A 122 -11.75 -11.94 -17.38
C ALA A 122 -12.72 -12.22 -16.22
N ARG A 123 -12.29 -13.00 -15.22
CA ARG A 123 -13.10 -13.31 -14.03
C ARG A 123 -13.35 -12.07 -13.16
N ILE A 124 -12.34 -11.21 -12.95
CA ILE A 124 -12.50 -9.94 -12.22
C ILE A 124 -13.57 -9.08 -12.91
N ARG A 125 -13.48 -8.92 -14.23
CA ARG A 125 -14.46 -8.14 -15.01
C ARG A 125 -15.85 -8.76 -14.99
N ALA A 126 -15.94 -10.08 -15.12
CA ALA A 126 -17.22 -10.81 -15.06
C ALA A 126 -17.90 -10.68 -13.68
N ALA A 127 -17.11 -10.48 -12.62
CA ALA A 127 -17.60 -10.20 -11.27
C ALA A 127 -18.00 -8.72 -11.06
N GLY A 128 -17.94 -7.88 -12.10
CA GLY A 128 -18.35 -6.47 -12.04
C GLY A 128 -17.28 -5.53 -11.50
N MET A 129 -16.05 -6.01 -11.30
CA MET A 129 -14.95 -5.20 -10.79
C MET A 129 -14.02 -4.72 -11.92
N ARG A 130 -13.42 -3.54 -11.70
CA ARG A 130 -12.34 -3.01 -12.54
C ARG A 130 -11.01 -3.58 -12.07
N PRO A 131 -10.18 -4.16 -12.94
CA PRO A 131 -8.85 -4.56 -12.54
C PRO A 131 -7.97 -3.34 -12.23
N MET A 132 -7.14 -3.43 -11.20
CA MET A 132 -5.98 -2.58 -11.03
C MET A 132 -4.75 -3.46 -11.22
N ILE A 133 -3.98 -3.19 -12.26
CA ILE A 133 -2.85 -4.05 -12.65
C ILE A 133 -1.54 -3.41 -12.20
N THR A 134 -0.80 -4.11 -11.35
CA THR A 134 0.58 -3.78 -10.99
C THR A 134 1.53 -4.49 -11.95
N LEU A 135 2.39 -3.72 -12.63
CA LEU A 135 3.35 -4.25 -13.62
C LEU A 135 4.59 -4.85 -12.97
N ASP A 136 5.00 -4.32 -11.81
CA ASP A 136 6.14 -4.82 -11.05
C ASP A 136 5.81 -4.78 -9.55
N HIS A 137 5.82 -5.95 -8.92
CA HIS A 137 5.66 -6.10 -7.48
C HIS A 137 6.85 -6.89 -6.91
N TRP A 138 8.08 -6.35 -7.14
CA TRP A 138 9.38 -6.77 -6.61
C TRP A 138 9.93 -8.09 -7.17
N VAL A 139 9.27 -8.68 -8.15
CA VAL A 139 9.63 -10.01 -8.63
C VAL A 139 9.91 -10.00 -10.13
N PHE A 140 11.08 -10.50 -10.50
CA PHE A 140 11.51 -10.65 -11.88
C PHE A 140 12.11 -12.03 -12.12
N PRO A 141 12.10 -12.54 -13.37
CA PRO A 141 12.50 -13.90 -13.66
C PRO A 141 14.00 -14.17 -13.39
N GLY A 142 14.31 -15.41 -13.03
CA GLY A 142 15.67 -15.84 -12.71
C GLY A 142 16.65 -15.57 -13.84
N TRP A 143 16.25 -15.68 -15.12
CA TRP A 143 17.11 -15.33 -16.25
C TRP A 143 17.51 -13.84 -16.28
N ALA A 144 16.64 -12.94 -15.81
CA ALA A 144 16.98 -11.51 -15.67
C ALA A 144 17.95 -11.30 -14.49
N LEU A 145 17.78 -12.03 -13.39
CA LEU A 145 18.73 -12.04 -12.28
C LEU A 145 20.10 -12.54 -12.74
N ASP A 146 20.16 -13.61 -13.53
CA ASP A 146 21.41 -14.16 -14.08
C ASP A 146 22.16 -13.17 -15.00
N ARG A 147 21.42 -12.23 -15.61
CA ARG A 147 22.00 -11.09 -16.36
C ARG A 147 22.42 -9.92 -15.48
N GLY A 148 22.23 -10.02 -14.17
CA GLY A 148 22.60 -9.01 -13.18
C GLY A 148 21.43 -8.20 -12.61
N GLY A 149 20.18 -8.50 -12.98
CA GLY A 149 18.98 -7.82 -12.45
C GLY A 149 19.08 -6.30 -12.58
N TRP A 150 18.62 -5.60 -11.56
CA TRP A 150 18.65 -4.13 -11.54
C TRP A 150 20.06 -3.50 -11.49
N ARG A 151 21.13 -4.27 -11.29
CA ARG A 151 22.52 -3.79 -11.48
C ARG A 151 22.85 -3.59 -12.95
N ASN A 152 22.21 -4.36 -13.83
CA ASN A 152 22.45 -4.30 -15.27
C ASN A 152 21.67 -3.13 -15.90
N PRO A 153 22.31 -2.22 -16.63
CA PRO A 153 21.61 -1.17 -17.38
C PRO A 153 20.58 -1.71 -18.39
N GLY A 154 20.79 -2.91 -18.94
CA GLY A 154 19.86 -3.57 -19.85
C GLY A 154 18.54 -4.00 -19.22
N MET A 155 18.46 -4.03 -17.89
CA MET A 155 17.24 -4.38 -17.15
C MET A 155 16.06 -3.49 -17.51
N VAL A 156 16.29 -2.22 -17.82
CA VAL A 156 15.24 -1.28 -18.23
C VAL A 156 14.53 -1.78 -19.49
N GLU A 157 15.27 -2.22 -20.51
CA GLU A 157 14.64 -2.68 -21.76
C GLU A 157 14.05 -4.09 -21.61
N ASP A 158 14.68 -4.98 -20.85
CA ASP A 158 14.10 -6.29 -20.51
C ASP A 158 12.75 -6.09 -19.78
N TRP A 159 12.70 -5.22 -18.77
CA TRP A 159 11.48 -4.87 -18.04
C TRP A 159 10.42 -4.22 -18.95
N LEU A 160 10.82 -3.23 -19.77
CA LEU A 160 9.91 -2.55 -20.69
C LEU A 160 9.34 -3.50 -21.75
N THR A 161 10.09 -4.48 -22.17
CA THR A 161 9.61 -5.53 -23.09
C THR A 161 8.44 -6.30 -22.46
N ASN A 162 8.60 -6.73 -21.21
CA ASN A 162 7.52 -7.36 -20.45
C ASN A 162 6.34 -6.41 -20.23
N ALA A 163 6.60 -5.23 -19.67
CA ALA A 163 5.55 -4.28 -19.31
C ALA A 163 4.71 -3.87 -20.53
N ARG A 164 5.33 -3.63 -21.70
CA ARG A 164 4.62 -3.34 -22.95
C ARG A 164 3.74 -4.50 -23.39
N ALA A 165 4.23 -5.75 -23.29
CA ALA A 165 3.44 -6.92 -23.64
C ALA A 165 2.19 -7.07 -22.74
N VAL A 166 2.32 -6.82 -21.44
CA VAL A 166 1.21 -6.80 -20.48
C VAL A 166 0.22 -5.69 -20.80
N VAL A 167 0.70 -4.48 -21.08
CA VAL A 167 -0.16 -3.32 -21.43
C VAL A 167 -0.88 -3.57 -22.75
N ASP A 168 -0.19 -4.02 -23.79
CA ASP A 168 -0.79 -4.31 -25.10
C ASP A 168 -1.89 -5.36 -25.01
N ARG A 169 -1.75 -6.31 -24.07
CA ARG A 169 -2.75 -7.36 -23.86
C ARG A 169 -3.96 -6.89 -23.07
N TYR A 170 -3.76 -6.08 -22.02
CA TYR A 170 -4.83 -5.80 -21.04
C TYR A 170 -5.39 -4.38 -21.09
N ALA A 171 -4.85 -3.47 -21.89
CA ALA A 171 -5.41 -2.11 -22.02
C ALA A 171 -6.89 -2.09 -22.38
N GLY A 172 -7.37 -3.06 -23.20
CA GLY A 172 -8.79 -3.22 -23.55
C GLY A 172 -9.70 -3.66 -22.39
N ALA A 173 -9.12 -4.07 -21.25
CA ALA A 173 -9.88 -4.35 -20.02
C ALA A 173 -10.15 -3.09 -19.19
N ASP A 174 -9.67 -1.93 -19.64
CA ASP A 174 -9.75 -0.63 -18.96
C ASP A 174 -9.24 -0.66 -17.50
N PRO A 175 -8.04 -1.20 -17.24
CA PRO A 175 -7.52 -1.25 -15.88
C PRO A 175 -7.08 0.12 -15.36
N LEU A 176 -6.96 0.21 -14.03
CA LEU A 176 -6.08 1.15 -13.36
C LEU A 176 -4.66 0.56 -13.39
N TRP A 177 -3.64 1.39 -13.54
CA TRP A 177 -2.27 0.92 -13.65
C TRP A 177 -1.40 1.36 -12.47
N VAL A 178 -0.63 0.42 -11.94
CA VAL A 178 0.48 0.67 -11.04
C VAL A 178 1.75 0.14 -11.70
N THR A 179 2.74 0.99 -11.93
CA THR A 179 3.95 0.59 -12.66
C THR A 179 4.90 -0.19 -11.76
N PHE A 180 5.28 0.40 -10.63
CA PHE A 180 6.10 -0.22 -9.60
C PHE A 180 5.38 -0.13 -8.26
N ASN A 181 5.29 -1.25 -7.55
CA ASN A 181 4.88 -1.26 -6.16
C ASN A 181 6.00 -0.72 -5.28
N GLU A 182 5.74 0.32 -4.50
CA GLU A 182 6.62 0.82 -3.44
C GLU A 182 8.11 0.86 -3.85
N PRO A 183 8.50 1.63 -4.87
CA PRO A 183 9.83 1.50 -5.50
C PRO A 183 11.01 1.64 -4.54
N LEU A 184 10.91 2.47 -3.48
CA LEU A 184 12.01 2.62 -2.53
C LEU A 184 12.09 1.48 -1.51
N ALA A 185 10.93 0.91 -1.12
CA ALA A 185 10.89 -0.31 -0.32
C ALA A 185 11.44 -1.49 -1.14
N TYR A 186 11.11 -1.55 -2.44
CA TYR A 186 11.69 -2.51 -3.37
C TYR A 186 13.22 -2.44 -3.40
N VAL A 187 13.79 -1.24 -3.60
CA VAL A 187 15.25 -1.04 -3.59
C VAL A 187 15.86 -1.52 -2.26
N GLY A 188 15.23 -1.19 -1.14
CA GLY A 188 15.67 -1.64 0.19
C GLY A 188 15.64 -3.17 0.31
N LYS A 189 14.61 -3.81 -0.24
CA LYS A 189 14.47 -5.27 -0.19
C LYS A 189 15.47 -5.98 -1.11
N GLU A 190 15.73 -5.47 -2.31
CA GLU A 190 16.77 -5.99 -3.20
C GLU A 190 18.17 -5.91 -2.55
N GLN A 191 18.41 -4.86 -1.76
CA GLN A 191 19.65 -4.74 -0.99
C GLN A 191 19.69 -5.74 0.18
N GLU A 192 18.58 -5.95 0.88
CA GLU A 192 18.47 -6.92 1.98
C GLU A 192 18.69 -8.36 1.52
N ILE A 193 18.10 -8.74 0.40
CA ILE A 193 18.28 -10.08 -0.17
C ILE A 193 19.63 -10.28 -0.87
N GLY A 194 20.35 -9.19 -1.13
CA GLY A 194 21.73 -9.21 -1.65
C GLY A 194 21.83 -9.18 -3.18
N ASP A 195 20.74 -8.89 -3.88
CA ASP A 195 20.74 -8.78 -5.34
C ASP A 195 21.38 -7.49 -5.83
N ILE A 196 21.39 -6.44 -4.97
CA ILE A 196 22.12 -5.19 -5.21
C ILE A 196 22.99 -4.82 -4.00
N GLY A 197 24.04 -4.04 -4.25
CA GLY A 197 24.88 -3.43 -3.21
C GLY A 197 24.53 -1.95 -2.98
N ALA A 198 25.16 -1.34 -1.98
CA ALA A 198 24.94 0.08 -1.66
C ALA A 198 25.25 1.02 -2.87
N ALA A 199 26.21 0.68 -3.71
CA ALA A 199 26.54 1.45 -4.90
C ALA A 199 25.47 1.36 -6.01
N ASP A 200 24.60 0.38 -5.97
CA ASP A 200 23.57 0.14 -6.98
C ASP A 200 22.24 0.82 -6.65
N VAL A 201 22.06 1.32 -5.43
CA VAL A 201 20.80 1.92 -4.95
C VAL A 201 20.35 3.08 -5.85
N VAL A 202 21.19 4.10 -6.03
CA VAL A 202 20.86 5.24 -6.89
C VAL A 202 20.68 4.82 -8.35
N PRO A 203 21.59 4.02 -8.95
CA PRO A 203 21.40 3.48 -10.29
C PRO A 203 20.09 2.69 -10.48
N MET A 204 19.64 1.89 -9.50
CA MET A 204 18.36 1.18 -9.58
C MET A 204 17.20 2.16 -9.60
N ILE A 205 17.18 3.15 -8.70
CA ILE A 205 16.14 4.20 -8.67
C ILE A 205 16.09 4.93 -10.03
N ASP A 206 17.24 5.31 -10.59
CA ASP A 206 17.30 6.01 -11.88
C ASP A 206 16.72 5.17 -13.02
N ARG A 207 16.98 3.86 -13.01
CA ARG A 207 16.43 2.90 -14.00
C ARG A 207 14.91 2.75 -13.84
N MET A 208 14.42 2.66 -12.61
CA MET A 208 12.98 2.57 -12.35
C MET A 208 12.25 3.85 -12.77
N VAL A 209 12.82 5.03 -12.51
CA VAL A 209 12.28 6.31 -13.00
C VAL A 209 12.21 6.33 -14.53
N ALA A 210 13.28 5.91 -15.21
CA ALA A 210 13.31 5.85 -16.67
C ALA A 210 12.27 4.86 -17.22
N ALA A 211 12.17 3.68 -16.62
CA ALA A 211 11.20 2.65 -17.00
C ALA A 211 9.75 3.12 -16.77
N HIS A 212 9.46 3.73 -15.62
CA HIS A 212 8.13 4.31 -15.35
C HIS A 212 7.73 5.33 -16.41
N ARG A 213 8.61 6.29 -16.70
CA ARG A 213 8.32 7.35 -17.67
C ARG A 213 8.04 6.79 -19.07
N ALA A 214 8.81 5.79 -19.49
CA ALA A 214 8.64 5.16 -20.80
C ALA A 214 7.34 4.33 -20.89
N ILE A 215 7.00 3.57 -19.84
CA ILE A 215 5.78 2.77 -19.84
C ILE A 215 4.52 3.61 -19.66
N TYR A 216 4.59 4.74 -18.95
CA TYR A 216 3.50 5.71 -18.86
C TYR A 216 3.05 6.17 -20.25
N ASP A 217 4.00 6.58 -21.09
CA ASP A 217 3.70 7.02 -22.46
C ASP A 217 3.11 5.90 -23.30
N HIS A 218 3.59 4.68 -23.14
CA HIS A 218 3.05 3.52 -23.84
C HIS A 218 1.62 3.19 -23.39
N ILE A 219 1.34 3.22 -22.08
CA ILE A 219 -0.02 3.00 -21.54
C ILE A 219 -0.99 4.01 -22.12
N HIS A 220 -0.66 5.31 -22.11
CA HIS A 220 -1.52 6.35 -22.65
C HIS A 220 -1.70 6.27 -24.17
N ALA A 221 -0.73 5.71 -24.90
CA ALA A 221 -0.88 5.44 -26.32
C ALA A 221 -1.86 4.28 -26.60
N ARG A 222 -2.05 3.35 -25.64
CA ARG A 222 -2.97 2.21 -25.78
C ARG A 222 -4.33 2.44 -25.14
N GLN A 223 -4.39 3.26 -24.09
CA GLN A 223 -5.59 3.55 -23.31
C GLN A 223 -5.63 5.06 -23.04
N GLY A 224 -6.29 5.84 -23.90
CA GLY A 224 -6.26 7.30 -23.85
C GLY A 224 -6.76 7.93 -22.54
N GLY A 225 -7.65 7.25 -21.82
CA GLY A 225 -8.17 7.68 -20.50
C GLY A 225 -7.56 6.91 -19.33
N ALA A 226 -6.37 6.33 -19.49
CA ALA A 226 -5.71 5.55 -18.45
C ALA A 226 -5.50 6.37 -17.18
N LEU A 227 -5.59 5.69 -16.02
CA LEU A 227 -5.14 6.19 -14.74
C LEU A 227 -3.90 5.40 -14.32
N VAL A 228 -2.76 6.06 -14.30
CA VAL A 228 -1.43 5.46 -14.08
C VAL A 228 -0.76 6.10 -12.87
N ALA A 229 -0.20 5.27 -12.00
CA ALA A 229 0.64 5.70 -10.87
C ALA A 229 1.79 4.71 -10.62
N SER A 230 2.66 5.06 -9.71
CA SER A 230 3.44 4.17 -8.88
C SER A 230 3.05 4.47 -7.44
N ASN A 231 2.72 3.45 -6.64
CA ASN A 231 2.33 3.66 -5.26
C ASN A 231 3.56 3.82 -4.35
N ILE A 232 3.40 4.58 -3.30
CA ILE A 232 4.47 4.99 -2.39
C ILE A 232 4.24 4.30 -1.05
N ALA A 233 5.23 3.52 -0.57
CA ALA A 233 5.30 3.13 0.83
C ALA A 233 5.44 4.40 1.67
N PHE A 234 4.37 4.81 2.34
CA PHE A 234 4.41 6.00 3.16
C PHE A 234 5.21 5.74 4.43
N THR A 235 6.24 6.54 4.65
CA THR A 235 7.04 6.52 5.88
C THR A 235 7.01 7.90 6.52
N ASP A 236 6.90 7.95 7.85
CA ASP A 236 6.86 9.22 8.58
C ASP A 236 8.22 9.93 8.57
N ILE A 237 9.29 9.14 8.61
CA ILE A 237 10.65 9.63 8.72
C ILE A 237 11.33 9.53 7.36
N GLY A 238 11.95 10.62 6.92
CA GLY A 238 12.63 10.67 5.62
C GLY A 238 11.70 10.79 4.42
N ALA A 239 10.41 11.07 4.64
CA ALA A 239 9.43 11.20 3.55
C ALA A 239 9.85 12.21 2.48
N ASP A 240 10.44 13.36 2.82
CA ASP A 240 10.91 14.34 1.83
C ASP A 240 12.03 13.79 0.96
N GLN A 241 12.98 13.05 1.55
CA GLN A 241 14.06 12.43 0.80
C GLN A 241 13.53 11.28 -0.08
N ALA A 242 12.59 10.52 0.43
CA ALA A 242 11.92 9.46 -0.33
C ALA A 242 11.18 10.06 -1.54
N ASP A 243 10.38 11.10 -1.32
CA ASP A 243 9.61 11.77 -2.36
C ASP A 243 10.53 12.35 -3.45
N THR A 244 11.60 13.06 -3.07
CA THR A 244 12.55 13.65 -4.03
C THR A 244 13.34 12.60 -4.80
N SER A 245 13.53 11.41 -4.22
CA SER A 245 14.26 10.32 -4.88
C SER A 245 13.46 9.67 -6.00
N PHE A 246 12.14 9.62 -5.91
CA PHE A 246 11.31 8.91 -6.89
C PHE A 246 10.10 9.71 -7.36
N ILE A 247 9.10 9.99 -6.50
CA ILE A 247 7.79 10.49 -6.96
C ILE A 247 7.87 11.86 -7.61
N ASP A 248 8.71 12.76 -7.11
CA ASP A 248 8.90 14.08 -7.72
C ASP A 248 9.47 14.00 -9.13
N ARG A 249 10.30 12.98 -9.38
CA ARG A 249 10.96 12.75 -10.68
C ARG A 249 10.03 12.16 -11.75
N ILE A 250 8.86 11.69 -11.32
CA ILE A 250 7.82 11.15 -12.19
C ILE A 250 6.50 11.93 -12.09
N ALA A 251 6.47 13.05 -11.37
CA ALA A 251 5.24 13.79 -11.06
C ALA A 251 4.47 14.27 -12.30
N ASP A 252 5.15 14.50 -13.42
CA ASP A 252 4.56 14.83 -14.71
C ASP A 252 4.05 13.61 -15.49
N LYS A 253 4.32 12.41 -15.00
CA LYS A 253 3.96 11.10 -15.60
C LYS A 253 3.16 10.23 -14.62
N VAL A 254 2.29 10.82 -13.82
CA VAL A 254 1.29 10.12 -13.00
C VAL A 254 -0.05 10.83 -13.14
N ASP A 255 -1.15 10.06 -13.13
CA ASP A 255 -2.51 10.60 -13.19
C ASP A 255 -3.12 10.72 -11.80
N TYR A 256 -2.66 9.92 -10.86
CA TYR A 256 -3.01 9.98 -9.44
C TYR A 256 -1.78 9.66 -8.57
N ILE A 257 -1.82 10.07 -7.31
CA ILE A 257 -0.80 9.69 -6.33
C ILE A 257 -1.31 8.45 -5.59
N GLY A 258 -0.61 7.32 -5.77
CA GLY A 258 -0.86 6.07 -5.06
C GLY A 258 -0.13 6.06 -3.72
N ILE A 259 -0.82 5.73 -2.64
CA ILE A 259 -0.29 5.77 -1.27
C ILE A 259 -0.57 4.44 -0.61
N ASP A 260 0.47 3.83 -0.02
CA ASP A 260 0.36 2.67 0.85
C ASP A 260 0.63 3.14 2.27
N TYR A 261 -0.38 3.00 3.13
CA TYR A 261 -0.33 3.49 4.49
C TYR A 261 -0.63 2.35 5.47
N TYR A 262 0.29 2.07 6.37
CA TYR A 262 0.11 1.03 7.38
C TYR A 262 0.33 1.53 8.80
N TYR A 263 1.36 2.35 9.02
CA TYR A 263 1.78 2.76 10.35
C TYR A 263 1.89 4.27 10.43
N GLY A 264 1.37 4.82 11.52
CA GLY A 264 1.53 6.22 11.86
C GLY A 264 2.64 6.46 12.86
N GLY A 265 3.14 7.68 12.89
CA GLY A 265 4.06 8.16 13.90
C GLY A 265 3.62 9.52 14.44
N SER A 266 3.60 9.65 15.76
CA SER A 266 3.28 10.90 16.43
C SER A 266 4.13 11.11 17.66
N LEU A 267 4.17 12.35 18.15
CA LEU A 267 4.83 12.66 19.42
C LEU A 267 4.14 12.01 20.62
N ASN A 268 2.88 11.57 20.47
CA ASN A 268 2.15 10.84 21.48
C ASN A 268 2.59 9.37 21.58
N ASN A 269 3.30 8.86 20.58
CA ASN A 269 3.75 7.48 20.50
C ASN A 269 5.25 7.38 20.12
N PRO A 270 6.15 7.88 21.00
CA PRO A 270 7.58 7.82 20.75
C PRO A 270 8.16 6.42 20.44
N PRO A 271 7.62 5.30 21.01
CA PRO A 271 8.05 3.97 20.61
C PRO A 271 7.90 3.67 19.13
N ASN A 272 6.79 4.10 18.49
CA ASN A 272 6.61 3.92 17.05
C ASN A 272 7.67 4.69 16.23
N VAL A 273 7.96 5.92 16.64
CA VAL A 273 9.00 6.75 16.01
C VAL A 273 10.35 6.06 16.11
N LEU A 274 10.69 5.53 17.29
CA LEU A 274 11.95 4.81 17.51
C LEU A 274 12.00 3.51 16.70
N ALA A 275 10.91 2.76 16.63
CA ALA A 275 10.82 1.52 15.86
C ALA A 275 11.05 1.77 14.37
N GLN A 276 10.48 2.83 13.80
CA GLN A 276 10.72 3.24 12.42
C GLN A 276 12.17 3.67 12.19
N LEU A 277 12.76 4.46 13.11
CA LEU A 277 14.17 4.89 13.04
C LEU A 277 15.15 3.72 13.08
N THR A 278 14.82 2.66 13.80
CA THR A 278 15.70 1.50 14.02
C THR A 278 15.37 0.33 13.12
N ASN A 279 14.37 0.48 12.23
CA ASN A 279 13.83 -0.59 11.38
C ASN A 279 13.49 -1.86 12.17
N GLN A 280 12.98 -1.69 13.38
CA GLN A 280 12.57 -2.79 14.25
C GLN A 280 11.05 -2.98 14.11
N PRO A 281 10.58 -4.11 13.57
CA PRO A 281 9.15 -4.42 13.46
C PRO A 281 8.57 -4.84 14.83
N SER A 282 8.82 -4.07 15.86
CA SER A 282 8.15 -4.27 17.15
C SER A 282 6.63 -4.13 16.96
N PRO A 283 5.79 -4.69 17.84
CA PRO A 283 4.35 -4.48 17.73
C PRO A 283 4.05 -2.98 17.78
N LEU A 284 3.97 -2.39 16.57
CA LEU A 284 3.65 -0.98 16.41
C LEU A 284 2.21 -0.74 16.85
N ILE A 285 2.00 0.30 17.61
CA ILE A 285 0.64 0.80 17.87
C ILE A 285 0.16 1.48 16.60
N LEU A 286 -0.96 1.01 16.05
CA LEU A 286 -1.52 1.57 14.84
C LEU A 286 -2.13 2.95 15.12
N GLU A 287 -1.87 3.89 14.22
CA GLU A 287 -2.42 5.26 14.26
C GLU A 287 -3.26 5.50 12.99
N PRO A 288 -4.54 5.08 12.97
CA PRO A 288 -5.40 5.21 11.78
C PRO A 288 -5.57 6.65 11.30
N ASP A 289 -5.50 7.63 12.21
CA ASP A 289 -5.58 9.06 11.90
C ASP A 289 -4.38 9.57 11.10
N GLY A 290 -3.25 8.88 11.15
CA GLY A 290 -2.07 9.22 10.37
C GLY A 290 -2.32 9.20 8.86
N ILE A 291 -3.29 8.41 8.37
CA ILE A 291 -3.69 8.41 6.95
C ILE A 291 -4.23 9.77 6.50
N TYR A 292 -4.92 10.50 7.38
CA TYR A 292 -5.38 11.87 7.10
C TYR A 292 -4.18 12.79 6.84
N TYR A 293 -3.15 12.70 7.65
CA TYR A 293 -1.95 13.51 7.52
C TYR A 293 -1.14 13.15 6.29
N ALA A 294 -1.05 11.86 5.95
CA ALA A 294 -0.43 11.40 4.71
C ALA A 294 -1.16 11.97 3.48
N LEU A 295 -2.49 11.89 3.47
CA LEU A 295 -3.33 12.47 2.42
C LEU A 295 -3.15 13.98 2.33
N ARG A 296 -3.15 14.72 3.46
CA ARG A 296 -2.96 16.16 3.49
C ARG A 296 -1.58 16.57 2.96
N ARG A 297 -0.53 15.83 3.33
CA ARG A 297 0.82 16.04 2.80
C ARG A 297 0.85 15.96 1.28
N TYR A 298 0.31 14.89 0.71
CA TYR A 298 0.32 14.72 -0.75
C TYR A 298 -0.67 15.64 -1.47
N ALA A 299 -1.78 16.02 -0.87
CA ALA A 299 -2.66 17.04 -1.40
C ALA A 299 -1.96 18.41 -1.53
N HIS A 300 -1.09 18.75 -0.56
CA HIS A 300 -0.30 19.97 -0.61
C HIS A 300 0.89 19.86 -1.59
N ARG A 301 1.56 18.71 -1.64
CA ARG A 301 2.71 18.49 -2.52
C ARG A 301 2.33 18.45 -3.99
N PHE A 302 1.17 17.88 -4.31
CA PHE A 302 0.66 17.70 -5.67
C PHE A 302 -0.75 18.30 -5.82
N PRO A 303 -0.89 19.65 -5.78
CA PRO A 303 -2.19 20.30 -5.80
C PRO A 303 -3.04 19.86 -6.99
N GLY A 304 -4.30 19.48 -6.73
CA GLY A 304 -5.26 19.06 -7.73
C GLY A 304 -5.11 17.61 -8.24
N ARG A 305 -4.04 16.91 -7.92
CA ARG A 305 -3.90 15.50 -8.28
C ARG A 305 -4.87 14.65 -7.45
N PRO A 306 -5.54 13.66 -8.07
CA PRO A 306 -6.27 12.65 -7.32
C PRO A 306 -5.34 11.84 -6.41
N LEU A 307 -5.83 11.47 -5.23
CA LEU A 307 -5.14 10.62 -4.27
C LEU A 307 -5.86 9.27 -4.20
N TYR A 308 -5.12 8.18 -4.16
CA TYR A 308 -5.66 6.84 -4.03
C TYR A 308 -4.89 6.06 -2.96
N ILE A 309 -5.58 5.53 -1.97
CA ILE A 309 -4.98 4.58 -1.02
C ILE A 309 -4.93 3.22 -1.72
N VAL A 310 -3.77 2.86 -2.25
CA VAL A 310 -3.57 1.63 -3.03
C VAL A 310 -3.40 0.43 -2.12
N GLU A 311 -2.85 0.65 -0.92
CA GLU A 311 -2.78 -0.35 0.13
C GLU A 311 -3.01 0.26 1.51
N ASN A 312 -3.81 -0.41 2.31
CA ASN A 312 -3.95 -0.21 3.75
C ASN A 312 -4.52 -1.47 4.39
N GLY A 313 -4.00 -1.83 5.54
CA GLY A 313 -4.47 -2.99 6.28
C GLY A 313 -3.87 -3.04 7.68
N MET A 314 -4.32 -4.00 8.46
CA MET A 314 -3.82 -4.24 9.80
C MET A 314 -3.17 -5.61 9.89
N PRO A 315 -1.86 -5.70 10.15
CA PRO A 315 -1.21 -6.97 10.43
C PRO A 315 -1.66 -7.54 11.78
N THR A 316 -1.81 -8.85 11.83
CA THR A 316 -1.80 -9.62 13.07
C THR A 316 -0.66 -10.62 13.00
N TYR A 317 -0.05 -10.94 14.12
CA TYR A 317 1.08 -11.86 14.15
C TYR A 317 0.62 -13.21 14.73
N GLY A 318 0.70 -14.26 13.91
CA GLY A 318 0.20 -15.59 14.31
C GLY A 318 -1.31 -15.62 14.64
N GLY A 319 -2.09 -14.67 14.13
CA GLY A 319 -3.52 -14.54 14.42
C GLY A 319 -3.83 -13.88 15.77
N SER A 320 -2.83 -13.43 16.53
CA SER A 320 -3.03 -12.75 17.82
C SER A 320 -3.51 -11.31 17.62
N ALA A 321 -4.39 -10.86 18.51
CA ALA A 321 -4.75 -9.44 18.59
C ALA A 321 -3.51 -8.57 18.88
N THR A 322 -3.58 -7.29 18.51
CA THR A 322 -2.55 -6.32 18.90
C THR A 322 -2.50 -6.15 20.42
N THR A 323 -1.35 -5.70 20.92
CA THR A 323 -1.13 -5.54 22.38
C THR A 323 -2.07 -4.51 23.02
N ASP A 324 -2.66 -3.62 22.22
CA ASP A 324 -3.59 -2.59 22.66
C ASP A 324 -5.09 -2.96 22.46
N GLY A 325 -5.34 -4.19 22.00
CA GLY A 325 -6.70 -4.72 21.83
C GLY A 325 -7.45 -4.21 20.60
N MET A 326 -6.82 -3.42 19.71
CA MET A 326 -7.46 -2.97 18.47
C MET A 326 -7.74 -4.17 17.56
N THR A 327 -8.98 -4.29 17.10
CA THR A 327 -9.34 -5.31 16.12
C THR A 327 -9.12 -4.81 14.69
N ARG A 328 -8.98 -5.75 13.74
CA ARG A 328 -8.88 -5.39 12.31
C ARG A 328 -10.11 -4.63 11.83
N ALA A 329 -11.29 -4.97 12.34
CA ALA A 329 -12.54 -4.29 12.01
C ALA A 329 -12.57 -2.84 12.55
N ASP A 330 -12.06 -2.61 13.75
CA ASP A 330 -11.98 -1.28 14.34
C ASP A 330 -10.96 -0.41 13.62
N ASN A 331 -9.75 -0.96 13.37
CA ASN A 331 -8.73 -0.26 12.60
C ASN A 331 -9.23 0.14 11.20
N LEU A 332 -9.94 -0.76 10.51
CA LEU A 332 -10.53 -0.47 9.20
C LEU A 332 -11.56 0.67 9.28
N ARG A 333 -12.47 0.63 10.25
CA ARG A 333 -13.47 1.70 10.42
C ARG A 333 -12.82 3.02 10.78
N ASP A 334 -11.87 3.04 11.68
CA ASP A 334 -11.13 4.24 12.06
C ASP A 334 -10.39 4.82 10.86
N THR A 335 -9.68 3.99 10.09
CA THR A 335 -8.97 4.43 8.88
C THR A 335 -9.93 5.04 7.85
N VAL A 336 -11.05 4.36 7.58
CA VAL A 336 -12.05 4.87 6.65
C VAL A 336 -12.68 6.17 7.13
N TYR A 337 -12.92 6.31 8.44
CA TYR A 337 -13.38 7.58 9.02
C TYR A 337 -12.43 8.73 8.64
N TRP A 338 -11.12 8.53 8.77
CA TRP A 338 -10.13 9.56 8.47
C TRP A 338 -9.97 9.82 6.97
N VAL A 339 -10.18 8.82 6.12
CA VAL A 339 -10.29 9.00 4.66
C VAL A 339 -11.52 9.84 4.31
N GLN A 340 -12.69 9.54 4.91
CA GLN A 340 -13.91 10.35 4.73
C GLN A 340 -13.70 11.79 5.20
N ARG A 341 -13.03 11.98 6.34
CA ARG A 341 -12.70 13.30 6.88
C ARG A 341 -11.79 14.07 5.93
N ALA A 342 -10.73 13.45 5.40
CA ALA A 342 -9.86 14.07 4.42
C ALA A 342 -10.62 14.53 3.18
N LYS A 343 -11.54 13.69 2.68
CA LYS A 343 -12.40 14.04 1.55
C LYS A 343 -13.38 15.16 1.86
N ALA A 344 -13.99 15.16 3.06
CA ALA A 344 -14.88 16.22 3.52
C ALA A 344 -14.14 17.56 3.68
N ASP A 345 -12.87 17.54 4.07
CA ASP A 345 -11.99 18.70 4.16
C ASP A 345 -11.44 19.16 2.79
N GLY A 346 -11.91 18.55 1.67
CA GLY A 346 -11.63 18.99 0.30
C GLY A 346 -10.48 18.28 -0.41
N MET A 347 -9.85 17.28 0.21
CA MET A 347 -8.82 16.48 -0.46
C MET A 347 -9.45 15.59 -1.53
N ASN A 348 -8.85 15.55 -2.72
CA ASN A 348 -9.37 14.79 -3.86
C ASN A 348 -9.04 13.29 -3.75
N VAL A 349 -9.57 12.62 -2.73
CA VAL A 349 -9.39 11.17 -2.54
C VAL A 349 -10.42 10.42 -3.39
N ILE A 350 -9.93 9.57 -4.32
CA ILE A 350 -10.77 8.91 -5.32
C ILE A 350 -10.96 7.41 -5.05
N GLY A 351 -10.16 6.78 -4.18
CA GLY A 351 -10.28 5.35 -3.91
C GLY A 351 -9.47 4.87 -2.72
N TYR A 352 -9.80 3.63 -2.33
CA TYR A 352 -9.20 2.92 -1.22
C TYR A 352 -9.25 1.41 -1.48
N ASN A 353 -8.10 0.73 -1.43
CA ASN A 353 -7.99 -0.71 -1.45
C ASN A 353 -7.51 -1.23 -0.09
N TYR A 354 -8.14 -2.30 0.36
CA TYR A 354 -7.68 -3.03 1.53
C TYR A 354 -6.58 -4.03 1.13
N TRP A 355 -5.48 -4.05 1.85
CA TRP A 355 -4.44 -5.07 1.80
C TRP A 355 -4.61 -6.04 2.97
N SER A 356 -4.97 -7.29 2.73
CA SER A 356 -5.16 -7.99 1.47
C SER A 356 -6.45 -8.81 1.54
N ILE A 357 -6.91 -9.36 0.41
CA ILE A 357 -8.12 -10.20 0.40
C ILE A 357 -7.93 -11.47 1.23
N THR A 358 -6.78 -12.14 1.12
CA THR A 358 -6.39 -13.30 1.92
C THR A 358 -5.07 -13.03 2.64
N ASP A 359 -4.78 -13.77 3.71
CA ASP A 359 -3.39 -13.89 4.17
C ASP A 359 -2.54 -14.38 3.01
N ASN A 360 -1.24 -14.09 3.05
CA ASN A 360 -0.32 -14.41 1.97
C ASN A 360 1.11 -14.60 2.52
N TYR A 361 2.09 -14.81 1.64
CA TYR A 361 3.50 -14.89 1.99
C TYR A 361 4.10 -13.47 2.09
N GLU A 362 4.11 -12.92 3.31
CA GLU A 362 4.61 -11.56 3.55
C GLU A 362 6.14 -11.50 3.55
N TRP A 363 6.69 -11.48 2.33
CA TRP A 363 8.11 -11.24 2.04
C TRP A 363 9.09 -12.03 2.92
N GLY A 364 8.88 -13.33 2.98
CA GLY A 364 9.75 -14.24 3.70
C GLY A 364 9.12 -14.91 4.91
N SER A 365 7.83 -14.65 5.23
CA SER A 365 7.15 -15.24 6.38
C SER A 365 5.63 -15.34 6.20
N TYR A 366 5.01 -16.28 6.92
CA TYR A 366 3.56 -16.35 7.13
C TYR A 366 3.10 -15.78 8.48
N ALA A 367 4.03 -15.26 9.29
CA ALA A 367 3.70 -14.71 10.61
C ALA A 367 2.88 -13.40 10.53
N PRO A 368 3.19 -12.42 9.66
CA PRO A 368 2.33 -11.27 9.44
C PRO A 368 1.09 -11.68 8.63
N ARG A 369 -0.10 -11.37 9.14
CA ARG A 369 -1.37 -11.73 8.50
C ARG A 369 -2.22 -10.49 8.32
N PHE A 370 -2.54 -10.15 7.07
CA PHE A 370 -3.32 -8.98 6.70
C PHE A 370 -4.72 -9.32 6.17
N GLY A 371 -4.97 -10.58 5.82
CA GLY A 371 -6.14 -11.01 5.09
C GLY A 371 -7.49 -10.60 5.70
N LEU A 372 -8.41 -10.13 4.86
CA LEU A 372 -9.83 -10.12 5.21
C LEU A 372 -10.31 -11.55 5.49
N TYR A 373 -9.82 -12.50 4.68
CA TYR A 373 -9.98 -13.93 4.91
C TYR A 373 -8.66 -14.52 5.37
N THR A 374 -8.65 -15.11 6.57
CA THR A 374 -7.44 -15.79 7.04
C THR A 374 -7.26 -17.16 6.39
N VAL A 375 -6.00 -17.51 6.12
CA VAL A 375 -5.61 -18.80 5.51
C VAL A 375 -4.39 -19.35 6.24
N ASP A 376 -4.53 -20.56 6.81
CA ASP A 376 -3.46 -21.20 7.55
C ASP A 376 -2.60 -22.09 6.64
N VAL A 377 -1.66 -21.47 5.92
CA VAL A 377 -0.81 -22.17 4.92
C VAL A 377 0.02 -23.29 5.54
N THR A 378 0.48 -23.12 6.77
CA THR A 378 1.40 -24.06 7.42
C THR A 378 0.70 -25.22 8.14
N THR A 379 -0.60 -25.09 8.46
CA THR A 379 -1.32 -26.06 9.30
C THR A 379 -2.62 -26.60 8.68
N ASP A 380 -3.15 -25.95 7.65
CA ASP A 380 -4.39 -26.37 6.97
C ASP A 380 -4.13 -26.64 5.49
N SER A 381 -3.92 -27.91 5.14
CA SER A 381 -3.69 -28.34 3.75
C SER A 381 -4.88 -28.05 2.80
N SER A 382 -6.08 -27.78 3.36
CA SER A 382 -7.24 -27.38 2.55
C SER A 382 -7.18 -25.91 2.13
N LEU A 383 -6.29 -25.11 2.75
CA LEU A 383 -6.14 -23.68 2.52
C LEU A 383 -7.48 -22.94 2.60
N SER A 384 -8.31 -23.29 3.58
CA SER A 384 -9.66 -22.70 3.73
C SER A 384 -9.60 -21.21 3.95
N ARG A 385 -10.42 -20.43 3.19
CA ARG A 385 -10.61 -19.00 3.36
C ARG A 385 -11.64 -18.75 4.47
N ARG A 386 -11.17 -18.35 5.65
CA ARG A 386 -12.06 -18.08 6.81
C ARG A 386 -12.24 -16.59 6.99
N PRO A 387 -13.50 -16.07 6.91
CA PRO A 387 -13.75 -14.64 7.04
C PRO A 387 -13.38 -14.16 8.46
N THR A 388 -12.69 -13.03 8.53
CA THR A 388 -12.44 -12.31 9.79
C THR A 388 -13.59 -11.34 10.08
N PRO A 389 -13.71 -10.79 11.31
CA PRO A 389 -14.70 -9.75 11.62
C PRO A 389 -14.58 -8.48 10.76
N ALA A 390 -13.46 -8.28 10.05
CA ALA A 390 -13.31 -7.17 9.12
C ALA A 390 -14.11 -7.37 7.82
N VAL A 391 -14.46 -8.59 7.45
CA VAL A 391 -15.25 -8.88 6.23
C VAL A 391 -16.63 -8.18 6.28
N PRO A 392 -17.50 -8.42 7.26
CA PRO A 392 -18.77 -7.70 7.34
C PRO A 392 -18.55 -6.18 7.51
N ALA A 393 -17.55 -5.75 8.27
CA ALA A 393 -17.24 -4.32 8.42
C ALA A 393 -16.89 -3.66 7.08
N TYR A 394 -16.07 -4.29 6.25
CA TYR A 394 -15.70 -3.72 4.96
C TYR A 394 -16.86 -3.74 3.97
N ARG A 395 -17.66 -4.81 3.98
CA ARG A 395 -18.88 -4.88 3.18
C ARG A 395 -19.83 -3.74 3.50
N ASP A 396 -20.11 -3.49 4.79
CA ASP A 396 -20.98 -2.40 5.22
C ASP A 396 -20.43 -1.04 4.75
N ILE A 397 -19.13 -0.81 4.88
CA ILE A 397 -18.43 0.40 4.43
C ILE A 397 -18.57 0.57 2.91
N ALA A 398 -18.27 -0.46 2.12
CA ALA A 398 -18.31 -0.38 0.66
C ALA A 398 -19.73 -0.09 0.16
N LEU A 399 -20.74 -0.73 0.73
CA LEU A 399 -22.13 -0.58 0.33
C LEU A 399 -22.76 0.76 0.79
N SER A 400 -22.35 1.30 1.96
CA SER A 400 -22.87 2.58 2.47
C SER A 400 -22.05 3.79 2.03
N GLY A 401 -20.88 3.57 1.41
CA GLY A 401 -19.96 4.64 1.02
C GLY A 401 -19.19 5.22 2.20
N GLY A 402 -18.93 4.42 3.23
CA GLY A 402 -18.12 4.80 4.39
C GLY A 402 -18.67 4.32 5.73
N VAL A 403 -18.13 4.83 6.83
CA VAL A 403 -18.64 4.56 8.17
C VAL A 403 -19.93 5.39 8.44
N PRO A 404 -20.82 4.94 9.35
CA PRO A 404 -22.05 5.65 9.68
C PRO A 404 -21.77 7.09 10.15
N ALA A 405 -22.69 8.01 9.88
CA ALA A 405 -22.56 9.44 10.23
C ALA A 405 -22.28 9.71 11.73
N GLY A 406 -22.76 8.85 12.60
CA GLY A 406 -22.50 8.97 14.05
C GLY A 406 -21.29 8.16 14.53
N TYR A 407 -20.48 7.62 13.64
CA TYR A 407 -19.30 6.84 14.03
C TYR A 407 -18.27 7.72 14.74
N LEU A 408 -17.78 7.25 15.86
CA LEU A 408 -16.65 7.84 16.58
C LEU A 408 -15.47 6.89 16.49
N PRO A 409 -14.30 7.34 16.04
CA PRO A 409 -13.11 6.50 16.02
C PRO A 409 -12.83 5.87 17.38
N THR A 410 -12.50 4.59 17.38
CA THR A 410 -12.13 3.83 18.57
C THR A 410 -10.90 4.46 19.24
N ARG A 411 -9.96 4.91 18.40
CA ARG A 411 -8.76 5.61 18.85
C ARG A 411 -8.89 7.11 18.67
N ALA A 412 -8.55 7.86 19.73
CA ALA A 412 -8.46 9.31 19.64
C ALA A 412 -7.31 9.69 18.69
N PRO A 413 -7.49 10.75 17.86
CA PRO A 413 -6.44 11.20 16.97
C PRO A 413 -5.22 11.66 17.77
N ALA A 414 -4.04 11.39 17.20
CA ALA A 414 -2.79 11.84 17.76
C ALA A 414 -2.65 13.36 17.64
N LEU A 415 -2.06 13.98 18.66
CA LEU A 415 -1.58 15.35 18.55
C LEU A 415 -0.20 15.34 17.91
N CYS A 416 0.07 16.26 17.00
CA CYS A 416 1.39 16.42 16.38
C CYS A 416 1.89 15.16 15.66
N SER A 417 1.17 14.67 14.67
CA SER A 417 1.71 13.66 13.76
C SER A 417 3.00 14.15 13.12
N ILE A 418 4.04 13.34 13.15
CA ILE A 418 5.34 13.69 12.54
C ILE A 418 5.29 13.73 11.01
N GLN A 419 4.24 13.17 10.43
CA GLN A 419 4.00 13.10 8.98
C GLN A 419 3.74 14.47 8.33
N ASP A 420 3.28 15.44 9.11
CA ASP A 420 2.90 16.75 8.62
C ASP A 420 3.29 17.86 9.63
N LEU A 421 4.54 17.81 10.11
CA LEU A 421 5.09 18.86 10.97
C LEU A 421 5.43 20.13 10.14
N PRO A 422 5.22 21.32 10.70
CA PRO A 422 4.60 21.64 12.00
C PRO A 422 3.07 21.72 11.95
N SER A 423 2.44 21.53 10.78
CA SER A 423 1.00 21.77 10.57
C SER A 423 0.12 20.91 11.48
N SER A 424 0.49 19.64 11.69
CA SER A 424 -0.24 18.72 12.57
C SER A 424 -0.30 19.17 14.04
N CYS A 425 0.73 19.88 14.51
CA CYS A 425 0.77 20.43 15.85
C CYS A 425 0.00 21.76 15.97
N LEU A 426 0.06 22.60 14.94
CA LEU A 426 -0.60 23.90 14.93
C LEU A 426 -2.10 23.77 14.58
N PHE A 427 -2.42 22.82 13.73
CA PHE A 427 -3.77 22.55 13.23
C PHE A 427 -4.06 21.05 13.28
N PRO A 428 -4.15 20.46 14.49
CA PRO A 428 -4.44 19.05 14.64
C PRO A 428 -5.83 18.72 14.12
N VAL A 429 -5.98 17.56 13.48
CA VAL A 429 -7.31 17.06 13.17
C VAL A 429 -7.99 16.58 14.46
N THR A 430 -9.27 16.90 14.60
CA THR A 430 -10.06 16.52 15.76
C THR A 430 -11.20 15.59 15.37
N ALA A 431 -11.53 14.63 16.23
CA ALA A 431 -12.76 13.87 16.12
C ALA A 431 -13.91 14.62 16.83
N PRO A 432 -15.14 14.59 16.31
CA PRO A 432 -16.28 15.20 16.96
C PRO A 432 -16.51 14.64 18.36
N GLY A 433 -16.81 15.53 19.32
CA GLY A 433 -17.23 15.13 20.67
C GLY A 433 -16.12 14.63 21.60
N ARG A 434 -14.86 14.85 21.25
CA ARG A 434 -13.72 14.60 22.16
C ARG A 434 -12.91 15.85 22.44
#